data_adcb09084a54ec41a7411e02c1c1dbdd
#
_entry.id   adcb09084a54ec41a7411e02c1c1dbdd
#
_cell.length_a   1.000
_cell.length_b   1.000
_cell.length_c   1.000
_cell.angle_alpha   90.00
_cell.angle_beta   90.00
_cell.angle_gamma   90.00
#
_symmetry.space_group_name_H-M   'P 1'
#
loop_
_entity.id
_entity.type
_entity.pdbx_description
1 polymer ?
#
loop_
_entity_poly.entity_id
_entity_poly.type
_entity_poly.pdbx_seq_one_letter_code
_entity_poly.pdbx_strand_id
1 'polypeptide(L)'
;MSTSTTATPQKFLPWNELSARLDQGQPFNTMRNTPYYRDAVYEQFTKEEYSRRYAALRAKMQELGLDVMIVPGGPSHWSFGGGMLWLTGHWEWHALCCYVVVPREGEPTLVYSMGGTHAESVRRETSAALSDVRGSRGGRYAEVMAERIRELKLDKGRIGLMEIDPRHKDHLPVNQYNTLREKLPEAELVFTHGILHELLSIHSAEELDCVRKAGALCEAAMRAIANRAAPGVTEYQLKAAAAAAILEGGGDIDFLIIGTTPMADPAMVFGNPRPSGRKLQTGDIINMELAAGYRGYTAQIGSPICLGPPTDMVKRFWEDITLPCFARMAEAIAPGVPLERIREIGGVFREQGVQSRPIHAHGIDLITDGPHVYTERTEAEPFEQVFKPGMVFMAEPNPITADGRFGIFLGHTFIVTESGHECVDGLPWELISV
;
A
#
# COMPACT_ATOMS: atom_id res chain seq x y z
N MET A 1 -47.38 4.23 -50.05
CA MET A 1 -47.35 5.43 -49.19
C MET A 1 -46.59 5.06 -47.95
N SER A 2 -45.37 5.49 -47.84
CA SER A 2 -44.51 5.21 -46.67
C SER A 2 -44.73 6.34 -45.68
N THR A 3 -45.30 6.05 -44.54
CA THR A 3 -45.46 6.99 -43.41
C THR A 3 -44.11 7.08 -42.69
N SER A 4 -43.36 8.12 -43.01
CA SER A 4 -42.16 8.51 -42.25
C SER A 4 -42.66 9.05 -40.88
N THR A 5 -42.51 8.26 -39.86
CA THR A 5 -42.63 8.74 -38.47
C THR A 5 -41.37 9.55 -38.14
N THR A 6 -41.52 10.89 -38.24
CA THR A 6 -40.51 11.81 -37.73
C THR A 6 -40.48 11.66 -36.20
N ALA A 7 -39.45 10.99 -35.68
CA ALA A 7 -39.19 10.94 -34.25
C ALA A 7 -38.99 12.37 -33.74
N THR A 8 -39.79 12.76 -32.74
CA THR A 8 -39.63 14.06 -32.07
C THR A 8 -38.21 14.12 -31.51
N PRO A 9 -37.43 15.19 -31.80
CA PRO A 9 -36.05 15.28 -31.31
C PRO A 9 -36.04 15.19 -29.79
N GLN A 10 -35.29 14.26 -29.26
CA GLN A 10 -35.16 14.05 -27.83
C GLN A 10 -34.52 15.32 -27.22
N LYS A 11 -35.25 16.00 -26.35
CA LYS A 11 -34.77 17.20 -25.68
C LYS A 11 -33.79 16.77 -24.58
N PHE A 12 -32.50 17.04 -24.79
CA PHE A 12 -31.51 16.84 -23.75
C PHE A 12 -31.72 17.82 -22.59
N LEU A 13 -31.63 17.32 -21.38
CA LEU A 13 -31.67 18.15 -20.17
C LEU A 13 -30.38 18.94 -20.04
N PRO A 14 -30.42 20.21 -19.64
CA PRO A 14 -29.19 20.89 -19.18
C PRO A 14 -28.54 20.13 -18.04
N TRP A 15 -27.21 20.21 -17.96
CA TRP A 15 -26.43 19.42 -16.99
C TRP A 15 -26.90 19.64 -15.54
N ASN A 16 -27.21 20.87 -15.16
CA ASN A 16 -27.70 21.20 -13.83
C ASN A 16 -29.03 20.51 -13.49
N GLU A 17 -29.96 20.39 -14.45
CA GLU A 17 -31.22 19.67 -14.27
C GLU A 17 -30.99 18.15 -14.21
N LEU A 18 -30.14 17.64 -15.10
CA LEU A 18 -29.79 16.22 -15.11
C LEU A 18 -29.09 15.83 -13.79
N SER A 19 -28.12 16.62 -13.36
CA SER A 19 -27.39 16.41 -12.11
C SER A 19 -28.34 16.39 -10.90
N ALA A 20 -29.25 17.36 -10.81
CA ALA A 20 -30.23 17.42 -9.74
C ALA A 20 -31.16 16.19 -9.72
N ARG A 21 -31.50 15.62 -10.88
CA ARG A 21 -32.31 14.39 -10.95
C ARG A 21 -31.52 13.16 -10.53
N LEU A 22 -30.25 13.11 -10.89
CA LEU A 22 -29.34 12.03 -10.50
C LEU A 22 -29.05 12.04 -8.99
N ASP A 23 -29.04 13.23 -8.37
CA ASP A 23 -28.85 13.39 -6.92
C ASP A 23 -30.04 12.90 -6.09
N GLN A 24 -31.25 12.83 -6.67
CA GLN A 24 -32.48 12.41 -5.98
C GLN A 24 -32.58 10.91 -5.69
N GLY A 25 -31.48 10.17 -5.66
CA GLY A 25 -31.47 8.77 -5.25
C GLY A 25 -30.47 7.88 -5.96
N GLN A 26 -29.75 8.42 -6.96
CA GLN A 26 -28.71 7.67 -7.68
C GLN A 26 -27.47 8.55 -7.84
N PRO A 27 -26.39 8.28 -7.12
CA PRO A 27 -25.13 8.99 -7.28
C PRO A 27 -24.66 8.88 -8.73
N PHE A 28 -24.18 9.98 -9.29
CA PHE A 28 -23.78 10.07 -10.70
C PHE A 28 -22.71 9.04 -11.11
N ASN A 29 -21.77 8.74 -10.25
CA ASN A 29 -20.62 7.89 -10.54
C ASN A 29 -20.65 6.54 -9.84
N THR A 30 -21.70 6.19 -9.10
CA THR A 30 -21.81 4.86 -8.52
C THR A 30 -23.14 4.21 -8.89
N MET A 31 -23.05 3.04 -9.47
CA MET A 31 -24.20 2.18 -9.71
C MET A 31 -24.55 1.33 -8.47
N ARG A 32 -23.83 1.51 -7.38
CA ARG A 32 -23.93 0.73 -6.15
C ARG A 32 -25.31 0.78 -5.49
N ASN A 33 -26.04 1.88 -5.68
CA ASN A 33 -27.38 2.05 -5.13
C ASN A 33 -28.51 1.58 -6.05
N THR A 34 -28.20 1.01 -7.21
CA THR A 34 -29.20 0.42 -8.07
C THR A 34 -29.49 -1.02 -7.65
N PRO A 35 -30.72 -1.54 -7.86
CA PRO A 35 -31.04 -2.94 -7.55
C PRO A 35 -30.12 -3.96 -8.25
N TYR A 36 -29.57 -3.61 -9.40
CA TYR A 36 -28.69 -4.45 -10.20
C TYR A 36 -27.27 -4.58 -9.63
N TYR A 37 -26.85 -3.67 -8.77
CA TYR A 37 -25.50 -3.59 -8.22
C TYR A 37 -25.47 -3.69 -6.70
N ARG A 38 -26.56 -4.16 -6.09
CA ARG A 38 -26.68 -4.27 -4.62
C ARG A 38 -25.55 -5.11 -4.02
N ASP A 39 -25.09 -6.12 -4.73
CA ASP A 39 -24.07 -7.05 -4.28
C ASP A 39 -22.66 -6.70 -4.82
N ALA A 40 -22.55 -5.63 -5.65
CA ALA A 40 -21.30 -5.15 -6.23
C ALA A 40 -20.68 -4.00 -5.41
N VAL A 41 -20.87 -4.00 -4.12
CA VAL A 41 -20.31 -2.99 -3.23
C VAL A 41 -18.90 -3.38 -2.85
N TYR A 42 -17.95 -2.45 -2.98
CA TYR A 42 -16.63 -2.62 -2.39
C TYR A 42 -16.78 -2.74 -0.87
N GLU A 43 -16.31 -3.84 -0.33
CA GLU A 43 -16.47 -4.19 1.08
C GLU A 43 -15.80 -3.12 1.97
N GLN A 44 -16.55 -2.55 2.92
CA GLN A 44 -16.03 -1.58 3.88
C GLN A 44 -15.63 -2.28 5.20
N PHE A 45 -14.75 -1.65 5.97
CA PHE A 45 -14.53 -2.05 7.36
C PHE A 45 -15.77 -1.77 8.21
N THR A 46 -15.88 -2.45 9.33
CA THR A 46 -16.97 -2.22 10.27
C THR A 46 -16.91 -0.81 10.88
N LYS A 47 -18.05 -0.33 11.38
CA LYS A 47 -18.09 0.94 12.12
C LYS A 47 -17.26 0.89 13.40
N GLU A 48 -17.17 -0.27 14.01
CA GLU A 48 -16.38 -0.57 15.18
C GLU A 48 -14.88 -0.40 14.88
N GLU A 49 -14.43 -0.88 13.73
CA GLU A 49 -13.05 -0.71 13.29
C GLU A 49 -12.71 0.77 13.02
N TYR A 50 -13.56 1.50 12.33
CA TYR A 50 -13.34 2.95 12.16
C TYR A 50 -13.36 3.70 13.49
N SER A 51 -14.24 3.33 14.43
CA SER A 51 -14.27 3.91 15.76
C SER A 51 -12.96 3.66 16.52
N ARG A 52 -12.38 2.47 16.41
CA ARG A 52 -11.06 2.12 16.96
C ARG A 52 -9.96 3.02 16.39
N ARG A 53 -9.96 3.21 15.06
CA ARG A 53 -8.96 4.05 14.37
C ARG A 53 -9.02 5.51 14.81
N TYR A 54 -10.23 6.09 14.87
CA TYR A 54 -10.40 7.45 15.37
C TYR A 54 -10.03 7.57 16.85
N ALA A 55 -10.35 6.58 17.68
CA ALA A 55 -9.97 6.58 19.08
C ALA A 55 -8.44 6.55 19.25
N ALA A 56 -7.74 5.71 18.48
CA ALA A 56 -6.28 5.65 18.51
C ALA A 56 -5.63 6.98 18.09
N LEU A 57 -6.09 7.59 16.99
CA LEU A 57 -5.61 8.90 16.54
C LEU A 57 -5.87 9.99 17.60
N ARG A 58 -7.06 10.03 18.19
CA ARG A 58 -7.42 11.01 19.22
C ARG A 58 -6.61 10.86 20.51
N ALA A 59 -6.24 9.62 20.88
CA ALA A 59 -5.33 9.39 21.98
C ALA A 59 -3.96 10.02 21.71
N LYS A 60 -3.42 9.88 20.51
CA LYS A 60 -2.17 10.55 20.11
C LYS A 60 -2.30 12.08 20.08
N MET A 61 -3.42 12.58 19.58
CA MET A 61 -3.71 14.02 19.62
C MET A 61 -3.72 14.55 21.06
N GLN A 62 -4.30 13.79 21.99
CA GLN A 62 -4.31 14.16 23.42
C GLN A 62 -2.90 14.18 24.01
N GLU A 63 -2.09 13.14 23.73
CA GLU A 63 -0.68 13.09 24.19
C GLU A 63 0.13 14.30 23.73
N LEU A 64 -0.11 14.78 22.51
CA LEU A 64 0.57 15.90 21.90
C LEU A 64 -0.09 17.26 22.19
N GLY A 65 -1.22 17.28 22.89
CA GLY A 65 -1.99 18.50 23.17
C GLY A 65 -2.54 19.16 21.91
N LEU A 66 -2.95 18.38 20.90
CA LEU A 66 -3.53 18.87 19.66
C LEU A 66 -5.06 18.92 19.76
N ASP A 67 -5.66 19.98 19.21
CA ASP A 67 -7.11 20.16 19.16
C ASP A 67 -7.71 19.63 17.86
N VAL A 68 -6.94 19.69 16.77
CA VAL A 68 -7.29 19.20 15.44
C VAL A 68 -6.10 18.49 14.85
N MET A 69 -6.34 17.41 14.08
CA MET A 69 -5.36 16.82 13.18
C MET A 69 -5.85 16.95 11.74
N ILE A 70 -5.01 17.46 10.86
CA ILE A 70 -5.18 17.40 9.41
C ILE A 70 -4.42 16.18 8.91
N VAL A 71 -5.15 15.20 8.37
CA VAL A 71 -4.61 13.94 7.85
C VAL A 71 -4.68 13.99 6.32
N PRO A 72 -3.55 14.01 5.62
CA PRO A 72 -3.53 14.01 4.17
C PRO A 72 -3.79 12.60 3.61
N GLY A 73 -4.40 12.57 2.43
CA GLY A 73 -4.36 11.43 1.54
C GLY A 73 -3.20 11.61 0.57
N GLY A 74 -2.22 10.73 0.64
CA GLY A 74 -1.07 10.80 -0.24
C GLY A 74 -1.41 10.40 -1.68
N PRO A 75 -0.88 11.08 -2.69
CA PRO A 75 -0.99 10.68 -4.08
C PRO A 75 0.02 9.57 -4.44
N SER A 76 0.58 8.88 -3.48
CA SER A 76 1.57 7.85 -3.68
C SER A 76 0.90 6.56 -4.19
N HIS A 77 1.48 5.95 -5.21
CA HIS A 77 1.05 4.63 -5.67
C HIS A 77 1.26 3.52 -4.63
N TRP A 78 2.11 3.78 -3.63
CA TRP A 78 2.35 2.88 -2.50
C TRP A 78 1.29 2.96 -1.41
N SER A 79 0.47 4.01 -1.40
CA SER A 79 -0.41 4.28 -0.26
C SER A 79 -1.89 4.38 -0.60
N PHE A 80 -2.28 4.33 -1.87
CA PHE A 80 -3.66 4.45 -2.35
C PHE A 80 -4.54 5.47 -1.59
N GLY A 81 -3.94 6.47 -0.95
CA GLY A 81 -4.66 7.47 -0.16
C GLY A 81 -4.22 7.59 1.29
N GLY A 82 -3.29 6.74 1.73
CA GLY A 82 -2.59 6.91 3.00
C GLY A 82 -3.48 6.99 4.24
N GLY A 83 -3.16 7.92 5.12
CA GLY A 83 -3.92 8.15 6.36
C GLY A 83 -5.39 8.46 6.13
N MET A 84 -5.72 9.13 5.02
CA MET A 84 -7.12 9.35 4.63
C MET A 84 -7.82 8.03 4.33
N LEU A 85 -7.22 7.13 3.54
CA LEU A 85 -7.80 5.82 3.25
C LEU A 85 -8.02 5.03 4.54
N TRP A 86 -7.05 5.03 5.45
CA TRP A 86 -7.16 4.36 6.74
C TRP A 86 -8.33 4.87 7.59
N LEU A 87 -8.55 6.19 7.63
CA LEU A 87 -9.61 6.79 8.43
C LEU A 87 -10.99 6.74 7.77
N THR A 88 -11.08 6.64 6.44
CA THR A 88 -12.35 6.83 5.73
C THR A 88 -12.76 5.66 4.86
N GLY A 89 -11.83 4.79 4.46
CA GLY A 89 -12.04 3.77 3.44
C GLY A 89 -12.19 4.33 2.02
N HIS A 90 -12.00 5.64 1.83
CA HIS A 90 -12.04 6.23 0.50
C HIS A 90 -10.74 6.00 -0.26
N TRP A 91 -10.85 5.40 -1.43
CA TRP A 91 -9.74 5.17 -2.34
C TRP A 91 -9.71 6.27 -3.42
N GLU A 92 -8.65 7.09 -3.38
CA GLU A 92 -8.51 8.21 -4.31
C GLU A 92 -7.77 7.79 -5.58
N TRP A 93 -8.49 7.60 -6.66
CA TRP A 93 -7.98 7.08 -7.92
C TRP A 93 -7.38 8.15 -8.87
N HIS A 94 -7.61 9.43 -8.59
CA HIS A 94 -7.09 10.52 -9.43
C HIS A 94 -5.68 10.98 -9.05
N ALA A 95 -5.03 10.36 -8.09
CA ALA A 95 -3.78 10.83 -7.49
C ALA A 95 -3.86 12.28 -6.97
N LEU A 96 -5.04 12.68 -6.46
CA LEU A 96 -5.28 13.98 -5.88
C LEU A 96 -5.13 13.91 -4.35
N CYS A 97 -4.60 14.98 -3.76
CA CYS A 97 -4.59 15.07 -2.31
C CYS A 97 -5.99 15.42 -1.81
N CYS A 98 -6.57 14.52 -1.00
CA CYS A 98 -7.73 14.82 -0.17
C CYS A 98 -7.27 14.92 1.28
N TYR A 99 -8.10 15.48 2.17
CA TYR A 99 -7.70 15.70 3.56
C TYR A 99 -8.82 15.34 4.50
N VAL A 100 -8.48 14.75 5.65
CA VAL A 100 -9.42 14.55 6.74
C VAL A 100 -9.09 15.53 7.86
N VAL A 101 -10.06 16.35 8.23
CA VAL A 101 -9.99 17.22 9.41
C VAL A 101 -10.58 16.45 10.58
N VAL A 102 -9.75 16.05 11.52
CA VAL A 102 -10.16 15.28 12.70
C VAL A 102 -10.08 16.17 13.92
N PRO A 103 -11.20 16.62 14.50
CA PRO A 103 -11.19 17.27 15.80
C PRO A 103 -10.95 16.25 16.91
N ARG A 104 -10.35 16.70 18.03
CA ARG A 104 -10.20 15.85 19.22
C ARG A 104 -11.56 15.30 19.72
N GLU A 105 -12.59 16.11 19.59
CA GLU A 105 -13.97 15.74 19.89
C GLU A 105 -14.90 16.17 18.74
N GLY A 106 -15.89 15.35 18.43
CA GLY A 106 -16.86 15.62 17.39
C GLY A 106 -16.60 14.88 16.08
N GLU A 107 -17.37 15.24 15.06
CA GLU A 107 -17.40 14.57 13.75
C GLU A 107 -16.20 14.98 12.89
N PRO A 108 -15.43 14.02 12.33
CA PRO A 108 -14.41 14.31 11.34
C PRO A 108 -15.03 14.74 10.01
N THR A 109 -14.24 15.43 9.19
CA THR A 109 -14.68 15.94 7.88
C THR A 109 -13.68 15.52 6.81
N LEU A 110 -14.16 14.87 5.75
CA LEU A 110 -13.38 14.60 4.55
C LEU A 110 -13.51 15.79 3.59
N VAL A 111 -12.41 16.43 3.26
CA VAL A 111 -12.33 17.44 2.18
C VAL A 111 -11.88 16.75 0.91
N TYR A 112 -12.87 16.46 0.07
CA TYR A 112 -12.69 15.68 -1.15
C TYR A 112 -12.34 16.57 -2.35
N SER A 113 -11.64 16.03 -3.32
CA SER A 113 -11.14 16.77 -4.49
C SER A 113 -12.24 17.42 -5.34
N MET A 114 -13.37 16.75 -5.51
CA MET A 114 -14.53 17.21 -6.30
C MET A 114 -15.70 17.59 -5.40
N GLY A 115 -16.71 18.22 -5.99
CA GLY A 115 -17.92 18.63 -5.29
C GLY A 115 -19.19 18.04 -5.91
N GLY A 116 -20.36 18.52 -5.47
CA GLY A 116 -21.66 18.14 -6.01
C GLY A 116 -21.94 16.63 -5.84
N THR A 117 -22.42 16.01 -6.92
CA THR A 117 -22.78 14.59 -6.93
C THR A 117 -21.63 13.64 -6.57
N HIS A 118 -20.39 14.02 -6.88
CA HIS A 118 -19.21 13.23 -6.52
C HIS A 118 -19.00 13.20 -4.99
N ALA A 119 -19.09 14.36 -4.33
CA ALA A 119 -18.96 14.41 -2.87
C ALA A 119 -20.10 13.64 -2.18
N GLU A 120 -21.31 13.67 -2.73
CA GLU A 120 -22.43 12.89 -2.22
C GLU A 120 -22.20 11.38 -2.38
N SER A 121 -21.62 10.96 -3.50
CA SER A 121 -21.22 9.56 -3.72
C SER A 121 -20.21 9.10 -2.69
N VAL A 122 -19.17 9.89 -2.47
CA VAL A 122 -18.13 9.59 -1.47
C VAL A 122 -18.70 9.55 -0.05
N ARG A 123 -19.63 10.45 0.30
CA ARG A 123 -20.31 10.42 1.60
C ARG A 123 -21.03 9.10 1.86
N ARG A 124 -21.64 8.51 0.82
CA ARG A 124 -22.28 7.20 0.96
C ARG A 124 -21.26 6.07 1.08
N GLU A 125 -20.20 6.14 0.30
CA GLU A 125 -19.11 5.17 0.36
C GLU A 125 -18.43 5.15 1.74
N THR A 126 -18.22 6.31 2.35
CA THR A 126 -17.52 6.47 3.63
C THR A 126 -18.44 6.45 4.85
N SER A 127 -19.74 6.17 4.67
CA SER A 127 -20.75 6.31 5.73
C SER A 127 -20.54 5.45 6.97
N ALA A 128 -19.72 4.40 6.88
CA ALA A 128 -19.30 3.63 8.05
C ALA A 128 -18.26 4.38 8.91
N ALA A 129 -17.48 5.27 8.29
CA ALA A 129 -16.37 5.99 8.92
C ALA A 129 -16.74 7.42 9.34
N LEU A 130 -17.43 8.17 8.47
CA LEU A 130 -17.82 9.56 8.70
C LEU A 130 -19.01 9.97 7.81
N SER A 131 -19.64 11.09 8.14
CA SER A 131 -20.80 11.60 7.39
C SER A 131 -20.56 12.98 6.73
N ASP A 132 -19.61 13.79 7.23
CA ASP A 132 -19.30 15.11 6.67
C ASP A 132 -18.26 15.04 5.57
N VAL A 133 -18.72 15.11 4.32
CA VAL A 133 -17.86 15.15 3.12
C VAL A 133 -18.11 16.46 2.39
N ARG A 134 -17.06 17.22 2.13
CA ARG A 134 -17.10 18.55 1.50
C ARG A 134 -16.18 18.59 0.27
N GLY A 135 -16.68 19.18 -0.82
CA GLY A 135 -15.85 19.41 -2.00
C GLY A 135 -14.81 20.50 -1.81
N SER A 136 -13.63 20.34 -2.43
CA SER A 136 -12.51 21.30 -2.35
C SER A 136 -12.75 22.65 -3.05
N ARG A 137 -13.85 22.80 -3.76
CA ARG A 137 -14.17 24.01 -4.56
C ARG A 137 -13.09 24.32 -5.59
N GLY A 138 -12.64 23.31 -6.32
CA GLY A 138 -11.59 23.47 -7.34
C GLY A 138 -10.17 23.57 -6.77
N GLY A 139 -9.85 22.72 -5.81
CA GLY A 139 -8.50 22.60 -5.24
C GLY A 139 -8.20 23.57 -4.09
N ARG A 140 -9.21 24.30 -3.58
CA ARG A 140 -9.09 25.23 -2.44
C ARG A 140 -9.25 24.49 -1.10
N TYR A 141 -8.54 23.38 -0.94
CA TYR A 141 -8.64 22.51 0.24
C TYR A 141 -8.42 23.26 1.55
N ALA A 142 -7.37 24.08 1.63
CA ALA A 142 -7.02 24.80 2.85
C ALA A 142 -8.09 25.81 3.27
N GLU A 143 -8.82 26.43 2.32
CA GLU A 143 -9.94 27.30 2.62
C GLU A 143 -11.09 26.51 3.27
N VAL A 144 -11.44 25.34 2.70
CA VAL A 144 -12.49 24.48 3.23
C VAL A 144 -12.13 23.90 4.59
N MET A 145 -10.87 23.48 4.77
CA MET A 145 -10.36 23.03 6.07
C MET A 145 -10.43 24.15 7.12
N ALA A 146 -9.96 25.36 6.78
CA ALA A 146 -10.01 26.50 7.69
C ALA A 146 -11.45 26.91 8.06
N GLU A 147 -12.38 26.89 7.11
CA GLU A 147 -13.80 27.11 7.39
C GLU A 147 -14.33 26.10 8.39
N ARG A 148 -14.04 24.80 8.17
CA ARG A 148 -14.48 23.74 9.08
C ARG A 148 -13.90 23.91 10.49
N ILE A 149 -12.63 24.25 10.61
CA ILE A 149 -11.96 24.47 11.89
C ILE A 149 -12.60 25.64 12.64
N ARG A 150 -13.00 26.72 11.94
CA ARG A 150 -13.74 27.83 12.55
C ARG A 150 -15.14 27.44 12.99
N GLU A 151 -15.87 26.66 12.18
CA GLU A 151 -17.19 26.13 12.57
C GLU A 151 -17.12 25.34 13.87
N LEU A 152 -16.03 24.60 14.06
CA LEU A 152 -15.72 23.88 15.29
C LEU A 152 -15.25 24.77 16.45
N LYS A 153 -14.98 26.06 16.21
CA LYS A 153 -14.41 27.02 17.16
C LYS A 153 -13.02 26.62 17.67
N LEU A 154 -12.23 26.01 16.78
CA LEU A 154 -10.86 25.54 17.06
C LEU A 154 -9.80 26.37 16.29
N ASP A 155 -10.17 27.53 15.76
CA ASP A 155 -9.35 28.43 14.96
C ASP A 155 -8.22 29.15 15.74
N LYS A 156 -8.18 28.95 17.06
CA LYS A 156 -7.10 29.43 17.96
C LYS A 156 -6.36 28.27 18.62
N GLY A 157 -6.68 27.04 18.24
CA GLY A 157 -6.13 25.83 18.82
C GLY A 157 -4.81 25.39 18.19
N ARG A 158 -4.31 24.28 18.68
CA ARG A 158 -3.14 23.59 18.14
C ARG A 158 -3.57 22.59 17.09
N ILE A 159 -3.14 22.80 15.86
CA ILE A 159 -3.53 22.02 14.67
C ILE A 159 -2.32 21.19 14.21
N GLY A 160 -2.41 19.87 14.39
CA GLY A 160 -1.43 18.92 13.88
C GLY A 160 -1.54 18.79 12.36
N LEU A 161 -0.41 18.84 11.69
CA LEU A 161 -0.26 18.51 10.28
C LEU A 161 0.44 17.15 10.19
N MET A 162 -0.31 16.11 9.85
CA MET A 162 0.26 14.76 9.74
C MET A 162 1.09 14.64 8.47
N GLU A 163 2.16 13.84 8.53
CA GLU A 163 2.95 13.49 7.36
C GLU A 163 2.16 12.69 6.32
N ILE A 164 2.48 12.87 5.05
CA ILE A 164 1.94 12.07 3.94
C ILE A 164 2.59 10.68 3.93
N ASP A 165 3.91 10.68 4.04
CA ASP A 165 4.74 9.48 4.04
C ASP A 165 5.86 9.65 5.10
N PRO A 166 5.93 8.78 6.10
CA PRO A 166 6.93 8.87 7.17
C PRO A 166 8.39 8.86 6.68
N ARG A 167 8.66 8.22 5.54
CA ARG A 167 10.02 8.14 4.96
C ARG A 167 10.51 9.49 4.45
N HIS A 168 9.62 10.25 3.79
CA HIS A 168 9.98 11.53 3.17
C HIS A 168 9.68 12.73 4.06
N LYS A 169 8.89 12.53 5.12
CA LYS A 169 8.47 13.58 6.07
C LYS A 169 7.77 14.77 5.39
N ASP A 170 7.14 14.53 4.25
CA ASP A 170 6.32 15.51 3.55
C ASP A 170 4.95 15.66 4.21
N HIS A 171 4.39 16.86 4.21
CA HIS A 171 3.12 17.17 4.87
C HIS A 171 2.09 17.75 3.89
N LEU A 172 2.18 19.04 3.66
CA LEU A 172 1.25 19.78 2.81
C LEU A 172 1.98 20.46 1.66
N PRO A 173 1.36 20.57 0.48
CA PRO A 173 1.84 21.52 -0.52
C PRO A 173 1.93 22.93 0.05
N VAL A 174 3.01 23.64 -0.29
CA VAL A 174 3.34 24.96 0.29
C VAL A 174 2.20 25.98 0.17
N ASN A 175 1.44 25.96 -0.93
CA ASN A 175 0.28 26.84 -1.12
C ASN A 175 -0.84 26.53 -0.11
N GLN A 176 -1.12 25.27 0.18
CA GLN A 176 -2.12 24.88 1.17
C GLN A 176 -1.67 25.31 2.59
N TYR A 177 -0.41 25.09 2.91
CA TYR A 177 0.16 25.54 4.19
C TYR A 177 0.07 27.06 4.37
N ASN A 178 0.47 27.83 3.37
CA ASN A 178 0.38 29.29 3.42
C ASN A 178 -1.06 29.78 3.57
N THR A 179 -2.00 29.14 2.85
CA THR A 179 -3.43 29.48 2.98
C THR A 179 -3.96 29.16 4.38
N LEU A 180 -3.59 28.04 4.99
CA LEU A 180 -3.97 27.73 6.37
C LEU A 180 -3.46 28.81 7.35
N ARG A 181 -2.18 29.19 7.24
CA ARG A 181 -1.60 30.25 8.06
C ARG A 181 -2.33 31.60 7.91
N GLU A 182 -2.67 31.95 6.67
CA GLU A 182 -3.41 33.20 6.39
C GLU A 182 -4.82 33.14 6.97
N LYS A 183 -5.52 32.02 6.80
CA LYS A 183 -6.92 31.88 7.21
C LYS A 183 -7.07 31.60 8.72
N LEU A 184 -6.06 31.06 9.39
CA LEU A 184 -6.06 30.71 10.82
C LEU A 184 -4.88 31.39 11.54
N PRO A 185 -4.82 32.74 11.59
CA PRO A 185 -3.64 33.49 12.06
C PRO A 185 -3.40 33.32 13.57
N GLU A 186 -4.38 32.90 14.36
CA GLU A 186 -4.26 32.68 15.79
C GLU A 186 -4.01 31.19 16.15
N ALA A 187 -4.03 30.28 15.17
CA ALA A 187 -3.76 28.88 15.41
C ALA A 187 -2.26 28.57 15.39
N GLU A 188 -1.86 27.59 16.19
CA GLU A 188 -0.51 27.01 16.13
C GLU A 188 -0.52 25.80 15.19
N LEU A 189 0.19 25.86 14.07
CA LEU A 189 0.38 24.73 13.16
C LEU A 189 1.59 23.89 13.58
N VAL A 190 1.36 22.62 13.90
CA VAL A 190 2.37 21.71 14.44
C VAL A 190 2.63 20.59 13.44
N PHE A 191 3.83 20.47 12.91
CA PHE A 191 4.23 19.32 12.09
C PHE A 191 4.42 18.10 12.98
N THR A 192 3.73 17.00 12.66
CA THR A 192 3.86 15.76 13.41
C THR A 192 4.64 14.74 12.59
N HIS A 193 5.41 13.90 13.26
CA HIS A 193 6.24 12.87 12.63
C HIS A 193 6.08 11.52 13.33
N GLY A 194 6.02 10.45 12.58
CA GLY A 194 5.98 9.08 13.07
C GLY A 194 4.64 8.62 13.65
N ILE A 195 3.65 9.52 13.78
CA ILE A 195 2.33 9.17 14.32
C ILE A 195 1.62 8.16 13.44
N LEU A 196 1.63 8.41 12.13
CA LEU A 196 0.95 7.56 11.19
C LEU A 196 1.54 6.16 11.18
N HIS A 197 2.87 6.05 11.14
CA HIS A 197 3.56 4.77 11.24
C HIS A 197 3.23 4.04 12.54
N GLU A 198 3.25 4.73 13.67
CA GLU A 198 2.91 4.14 14.96
C GLU A 198 1.48 3.57 14.99
N LEU A 199 0.52 4.31 14.41
CA LEU A 199 -0.89 3.89 14.35
C LEU A 199 -1.14 2.72 13.40
N LEU A 200 -0.36 2.62 12.32
CA LEU A 200 -0.54 1.60 11.28
C LEU A 200 0.27 0.32 11.52
N SER A 201 1.32 0.37 12.35
CA SER A 201 2.22 -0.76 12.55
C SER A 201 1.59 -1.98 13.21
N ILE A 202 0.51 -1.81 13.96
CA ILE A 202 -0.23 -2.90 14.63
C ILE A 202 -1.61 -3.02 14.01
N HIS A 203 -1.82 -4.06 13.26
CA HIS A 203 -3.05 -4.30 12.52
C HIS A 203 -4.14 -4.93 13.38
N SER A 204 -5.39 -4.57 13.10
CA SER A 204 -6.56 -5.25 13.63
C SER A 204 -6.82 -6.58 12.92
N ALA A 205 -7.74 -7.39 13.43
CA ALA A 205 -8.13 -8.64 12.78
C ALA A 205 -8.70 -8.40 11.36
N GLU A 206 -9.50 -7.35 11.16
CA GLU A 206 -10.04 -6.99 9.85
C GLU A 206 -8.93 -6.54 8.88
N GLU A 207 -7.93 -5.83 9.36
CA GLU A 207 -6.77 -5.41 8.57
C GLU A 207 -5.90 -6.61 8.18
N LEU A 208 -5.64 -7.53 9.12
CA LEU A 208 -4.89 -8.76 8.88
C LEU A 208 -5.59 -9.68 7.87
N ASP A 209 -6.92 -9.71 7.83
CA ASP A 209 -7.66 -10.44 6.80
C ASP A 209 -7.46 -9.85 5.40
N CYS A 210 -7.28 -8.53 5.29
CA CYS A 210 -6.91 -7.89 4.03
C CYS A 210 -5.48 -8.28 3.61
N VAL A 211 -4.54 -8.33 4.55
CA VAL A 211 -3.16 -8.77 4.29
C VAL A 211 -3.11 -10.23 3.81
N ARG A 212 -3.91 -11.13 4.42
CA ARG A 212 -4.01 -12.53 3.95
C ARG A 212 -4.58 -12.63 2.54
N LYS A 213 -5.59 -11.83 2.21
CA LYS A 213 -6.12 -11.75 0.84
C LYS A 213 -5.07 -11.22 -0.14
N ALA A 214 -4.30 -10.20 0.25
CA ALA A 214 -3.18 -9.70 -0.55
C ALA A 214 -2.09 -10.77 -0.76
N GLY A 215 -1.76 -11.56 0.27
CA GLY A 215 -0.84 -12.70 0.17
C GLY A 215 -1.31 -13.76 -0.83
N ALA A 216 -2.60 -14.12 -0.79
CA ALA A 216 -3.18 -15.06 -1.76
C ALA A 216 -3.14 -14.52 -3.21
N LEU A 217 -3.29 -13.19 -3.40
CA LEU A 217 -3.13 -12.56 -4.71
C LEU A 217 -1.68 -12.59 -5.19
N CYS A 218 -0.71 -12.38 -4.30
CA CYS A 218 0.70 -12.54 -4.61
C CYS A 218 1.03 -13.98 -5.03
N GLU A 219 0.51 -14.97 -4.31
CA GLU A 219 0.65 -16.38 -4.68
C GLU A 219 0.07 -16.65 -6.08
N ALA A 220 -1.15 -16.17 -6.37
CA ALA A 220 -1.77 -16.32 -7.67
C ALA A 220 -0.93 -15.68 -8.79
N ALA A 221 -0.35 -14.51 -8.55
CA ALA A 221 0.54 -13.84 -9.49
C ALA A 221 1.82 -14.64 -9.76
N MET A 222 2.45 -15.18 -8.70
CA MET A 222 3.63 -16.04 -8.83
C MET A 222 3.33 -17.30 -9.66
N ARG A 223 2.22 -18.00 -9.37
CA ARG A 223 1.78 -19.15 -10.13
C ARG A 223 1.47 -18.80 -11.59
N ALA A 224 0.88 -17.64 -11.86
CA ALA A 224 0.62 -17.17 -13.22
C ALA A 224 1.92 -16.91 -14.00
N ILE A 225 2.96 -16.37 -13.37
CA ILE A 225 4.28 -16.22 -13.97
C ILE A 225 4.90 -17.60 -14.27
N ALA A 226 4.92 -18.51 -13.30
CA ALA A 226 5.47 -19.86 -13.47
C ALA A 226 4.79 -20.61 -14.63
N ASN A 227 3.45 -20.55 -14.69
CA ASN A 227 2.66 -21.18 -15.76
C ASN A 227 2.88 -20.54 -17.14
N ARG A 228 3.23 -19.25 -17.16
CA ARG A 228 3.44 -18.52 -18.43
C ARG A 228 4.89 -18.60 -18.93
N ALA A 229 5.84 -18.85 -18.04
CA ALA A 229 7.26 -18.87 -18.34
C ALA A 229 7.60 -20.00 -19.35
N ALA A 230 8.09 -19.60 -20.52
CA ALA A 230 8.51 -20.51 -21.57
C ALA A 230 9.50 -19.80 -22.52
N PRO A 231 10.36 -20.52 -23.23
CA PRO A 231 11.21 -19.92 -24.25
C PRO A 231 10.40 -19.12 -25.28
N GLY A 232 10.87 -17.90 -25.59
CA GLY A 232 10.20 -16.96 -26.52
C GLY A 232 9.17 -16.03 -25.86
N VAL A 233 8.71 -16.28 -24.65
CA VAL A 233 7.88 -15.37 -23.87
C VAL A 233 8.71 -14.16 -23.43
N THR A 234 8.12 -12.97 -23.48
CA THR A 234 8.81 -11.74 -23.05
C THR A 234 8.56 -11.41 -21.58
N GLU A 235 9.44 -10.63 -20.95
CA GLU A 235 9.23 -10.09 -19.61
C GLU A 235 7.91 -9.30 -19.51
N TYR A 236 7.49 -8.57 -20.57
CA TYR A 236 6.17 -7.92 -20.63
C TYR A 236 5.02 -8.91 -20.46
N GLN A 237 5.11 -10.09 -21.07
CA GLN A 237 4.07 -11.09 -21.00
C GLN A 237 4.02 -11.79 -19.62
N LEU A 238 5.15 -11.90 -18.93
CA LEU A 238 5.19 -12.34 -17.54
C LEU A 238 4.51 -11.33 -16.61
N LYS A 239 4.86 -10.05 -16.78
CA LYS A 239 4.22 -8.96 -16.02
C LYS A 239 2.71 -8.90 -16.25
N ALA A 240 2.27 -9.06 -17.51
CA ALA A 240 0.86 -9.08 -17.85
C ALA A 240 0.12 -10.26 -17.21
N ALA A 241 0.74 -11.45 -17.13
CA ALA A 241 0.15 -12.61 -16.47
C ALA A 241 -0.04 -12.39 -14.97
N ALA A 242 0.98 -11.86 -14.28
CA ALA A 242 0.90 -11.50 -12.87
C ALA A 242 -0.19 -10.44 -12.61
N ALA A 243 -0.19 -9.38 -13.41
CA ALA A 243 -1.18 -8.31 -13.32
C ALA A 243 -2.62 -8.81 -13.48
N ALA A 244 -2.85 -9.68 -14.47
CA ALA A 244 -4.17 -10.26 -14.71
C ALA A 244 -4.64 -11.09 -13.50
N ALA A 245 -3.78 -11.93 -12.92
CA ALA A 245 -4.13 -12.74 -11.76
C ALA A 245 -4.51 -11.91 -10.53
N ILE A 246 -3.80 -10.80 -10.27
CA ILE A 246 -4.13 -9.88 -9.17
C ILE A 246 -5.48 -9.21 -9.41
N LEU A 247 -5.70 -8.64 -10.59
CA LEU A 247 -6.92 -7.89 -10.92
C LEU A 247 -8.15 -8.79 -11.00
N GLU A 248 -8.03 -9.99 -11.58
CA GLU A 248 -9.11 -10.99 -11.61
C GLU A 248 -9.49 -11.47 -10.21
N GLY A 249 -8.56 -11.49 -9.27
CA GLY A 249 -8.80 -11.77 -7.85
C GLY A 249 -9.40 -10.62 -7.05
N GLY A 250 -9.66 -9.46 -7.67
CA GLY A 250 -10.26 -8.29 -7.03
C GLY A 250 -9.28 -7.45 -6.22
N GLY A 251 -7.98 -7.62 -6.45
CA GLY A 251 -6.94 -6.84 -5.80
C GLY A 251 -6.41 -5.71 -6.66
N ASP A 252 -5.46 -4.98 -6.10
CA ASP A 252 -4.73 -3.89 -6.73
C ASP A 252 -3.27 -4.27 -6.94
N ILE A 253 -2.66 -3.75 -7.99
CA ILE A 253 -1.23 -3.91 -8.24
C ILE A 253 -0.51 -2.80 -7.49
N ASP A 254 0.32 -3.18 -6.52
CA ASP A 254 1.22 -2.23 -5.90
C ASP A 254 2.47 -2.09 -6.78
N PHE A 255 3.25 -3.15 -6.95
CA PHE A 255 4.32 -3.18 -7.96
C PHE A 255 4.60 -4.59 -8.48
N LEU A 256 5.20 -4.65 -9.66
CA LEU A 256 5.66 -5.88 -10.31
C LEU A 256 7.07 -5.64 -10.87
N ILE A 257 8.07 -6.14 -10.17
CA ILE A 257 9.48 -6.08 -10.53
C ILE A 257 9.87 -7.45 -11.09
N ILE A 258 10.28 -7.52 -12.34
CA ILE A 258 10.61 -8.77 -13.02
C ILE A 258 11.83 -8.55 -13.90
N GLY A 259 12.80 -9.46 -13.85
CA GLY A 259 13.95 -9.46 -14.73
C GLY A 259 14.43 -10.86 -15.02
N THR A 260 15.17 -11.04 -16.11
CA THR A 260 15.63 -12.34 -16.56
C THR A 260 17.10 -12.30 -17.02
N THR A 261 17.85 -13.37 -16.74
CA THR A 261 19.24 -13.49 -17.16
C THR A 261 19.61 -14.97 -17.39
N PRO A 262 20.57 -15.29 -18.27
CA PRO A 262 21.08 -16.65 -18.39
C PRO A 262 21.76 -17.12 -17.10
N MET A 263 21.43 -18.32 -16.62
CA MET A 263 22.08 -18.89 -15.43
C MET A 263 23.55 -19.23 -15.64
N ALA A 264 23.95 -19.49 -16.89
CA ALA A 264 25.35 -19.84 -17.24
C ALA A 264 26.29 -18.61 -17.27
N ASP A 265 25.75 -17.43 -17.56
CA ASP A 265 26.50 -16.16 -17.59
C ASP A 265 25.60 -15.02 -17.09
N PRO A 266 25.29 -15.00 -15.79
CA PRO A 266 24.33 -14.05 -15.25
C PRO A 266 24.89 -12.62 -15.23
N ALA A 267 23.97 -11.66 -15.43
CA ALA A 267 24.28 -10.24 -15.42
C ALA A 267 23.15 -9.44 -14.77
N MET A 268 22.54 -10.01 -13.73
CA MET A 268 21.40 -9.39 -13.03
C MET A 268 21.41 -9.78 -11.55
N VAL A 269 21.42 -8.79 -10.70
CA VAL A 269 21.38 -8.98 -9.23
C VAL A 269 19.96 -8.89 -8.65
N PHE A 270 19.05 -8.29 -9.40
CA PHE A 270 17.66 -8.06 -8.99
C PHE A 270 16.76 -7.82 -10.21
N GLY A 271 15.46 -7.98 -10.06
CA GLY A 271 14.49 -7.71 -11.12
C GLY A 271 14.44 -6.24 -11.54
N ASN A 272 13.73 -5.95 -12.63
CA ASN A 272 13.57 -4.61 -13.17
C ASN A 272 12.12 -4.12 -12.94
N PRO A 273 11.90 -2.93 -12.35
CA PRO A 273 10.56 -2.35 -12.20
C PRO A 273 9.89 -2.04 -13.56
N ARG A 274 10.70 -1.89 -14.61
CA ARG A 274 10.23 -1.77 -16.00
C ARG A 274 10.75 -2.96 -16.81
N PRO A 275 10.04 -4.10 -16.82
CA PRO A 275 10.40 -5.26 -17.63
C PRO A 275 10.58 -4.91 -19.09
N SER A 276 11.42 -5.65 -19.76
CA SER A 276 11.80 -5.40 -21.16
C SER A 276 11.09 -6.34 -22.15
N GLY A 277 11.33 -6.12 -23.43
CA GLY A 277 10.93 -7.03 -24.50
C GLY A 277 11.87 -8.22 -24.68
N ARG A 278 12.82 -8.47 -23.74
CA ARG A 278 13.70 -9.63 -23.77
C ARG A 278 12.88 -10.90 -23.79
N LYS A 279 13.18 -11.79 -24.73
CA LYS A 279 12.57 -13.12 -24.84
C LYS A 279 13.34 -14.13 -23.99
N LEU A 280 12.61 -14.85 -23.17
CA LEU A 280 13.15 -15.92 -22.35
C LEU A 280 13.75 -17.02 -23.22
N GLN A 281 14.81 -17.64 -22.71
CA GLN A 281 15.48 -18.78 -23.32
C GLN A 281 15.62 -19.93 -22.30
N THR A 282 15.70 -21.15 -22.76
CA THR A 282 16.06 -22.28 -21.90
C THR A 282 17.40 -21.98 -21.23
N GLY A 283 17.50 -22.19 -19.93
CA GLY A 283 18.66 -21.86 -19.12
C GLY A 283 18.63 -20.43 -18.51
N ASP A 284 17.54 -19.68 -18.71
CA ASP A 284 17.33 -18.41 -17.99
C ASP A 284 16.83 -18.64 -16.57
N ILE A 285 17.10 -17.66 -15.71
CA ILE A 285 16.44 -17.50 -14.42
C ILE A 285 15.63 -16.19 -14.43
N ILE A 286 14.41 -16.25 -13.90
CA ILE A 286 13.55 -15.10 -13.64
C ILE A 286 13.74 -14.74 -12.17
N ASN A 287 14.14 -13.51 -11.91
CA ASN A 287 14.23 -12.95 -10.56
C ASN A 287 13.21 -11.85 -10.42
N MET A 288 12.41 -11.87 -9.35
CA MET A 288 11.26 -10.99 -9.23
C MET A 288 10.93 -10.65 -7.79
N GLU A 289 10.26 -9.53 -7.65
CA GLU A 289 9.56 -9.10 -6.44
C GLU A 289 8.20 -8.55 -6.85
N LEU A 290 7.14 -9.04 -6.25
CA LEU A 290 5.76 -8.69 -6.55
C LEU A 290 5.07 -8.21 -5.29
N ALA A 291 4.24 -7.18 -5.42
CA ALA A 291 3.35 -6.74 -4.36
C ALA A 291 1.94 -6.56 -4.90
N ALA A 292 0.98 -7.13 -4.18
CA ALA A 292 -0.44 -6.97 -4.43
C ALA A 292 -1.12 -6.35 -3.22
N GLY A 293 -2.16 -5.58 -3.47
CA GLY A 293 -2.98 -4.94 -2.46
C GLY A 293 -4.40 -5.50 -2.42
N TYR A 294 -5.00 -5.47 -1.25
CA TYR A 294 -6.43 -5.67 -1.08
C TYR A 294 -6.96 -4.62 -0.10
N ARG A 295 -7.85 -3.74 -0.56
CA ARG A 295 -8.37 -2.61 0.23
C ARG A 295 -7.26 -1.69 0.79
N GLY A 296 -6.15 -1.56 0.04
CA GLY A 296 -4.99 -0.78 0.42
C GLY A 296 -3.94 -1.51 1.26
N TYR A 297 -4.26 -2.66 1.85
CA TYR A 297 -3.30 -3.48 2.59
C TYR A 297 -2.54 -4.37 1.63
N THR A 298 -1.23 -4.38 1.74
CA THR A 298 -0.35 -5.06 0.79
C THR A 298 0.32 -6.29 1.39
N ALA A 299 0.70 -7.20 0.51
CA ALA A 299 1.66 -8.25 0.77
C ALA A 299 2.68 -8.26 -0.37
N GLN A 300 3.87 -8.75 -0.08
CA GLN A 300 4.95 -8.88 -1.05
C GLN A 300 5.44 -10.33 -1.08
N ILE A 301 5.90 -10.74 -2.24
CA ILE A 301 6.48 -12.05 -2.46
C ILE A 301 7.57 -11.96 -3.53
N GLY A 302 8.58 -12.79 -3.42
CA GLY A 302 9.54 -13.02 -4.47
C GLY A 302 10.19 -14.37 -4.34
N SER A 303 10.28 -15.09 -5.45
CA SER A 303 11.01 -16.34 -5.54
C SER A 303 11.54 -16.51 -6.96
N PRO A 304 12.75 -17.03 -7.16
CA PRO A 304 13.31 -17.22 -8.49
C PRO A 304 12.62 -18.38 -9.21
N ILE A 305 12.52 -18.27 -10.54
CA ILE A 305 12.03 -19.35 -11.42
C ILE A 305 13.09 -19.66 -12.48
N CYS A 306 13.53 -20.89 -12.55
CA CYS A 306 14.48 -21.36 -13.56
C CYS A 306 13.74 -21.94 -14.78
N LEU A 307 14.14 -21.55 -15.99
CA LEU A 307 13.68 -22.17 -17.23
C LEU A 307 14.56 -23.38 -17.56
N GLY A 308 14.16 -24.54 -17.06
CA GLY A 308 14.95 -25.78 -17.10
C GLY A 308 15.80 -25.97 -15.84
N PRO A 309 16.68 -27.00 -15.84
CA PRO A 309 17.47 -27.35 -14.65
C PRO A 309 18.37 -26.19 -14.20
N PRO A 310 18.36 -25.83 -12.90
CA PRO A 310 19.29 -24.83 -12.38
C PRO A 310 20.75 -25.29 -12.51
N THR A 311 21.64 -24.34 -12.79
CA THR A 311 23.09 -24.60 -12.79
C THR A 311 23.60 -24.91 -11.38
N ASP A 312 24.79 -25.56 -11.26
CA ASP A 312 25.39 -25.84 -9.96
C ASP A 312 25.67 -24.56 -9.16
N MET A 313 25.98 -23.46 -9.84
CA MET A 313 26.14 -22.15 -9.21
C MET A 313 24.85 -21.66 -8.59
N VAL A 314 23.73 -21.71 -9.34
CA VAL A 314 22.41 -21.29 -8.83
C VAL A 314 21.93 -22.19 -7.70
N LYS A 315 22.12 -23.51 -7.81
CA LYS A 315 21.78 -24.46 -6.73
C LYS A 315 22.52 -24.14 -5.44
N ARG A 316 23.85 -24.02 -5.49
CA ARG A 316 24.67 -23.69 -4.30
C ARG A 316 24.28 -22.34 -3.72
N PHE A 317 24.04 -21.34 -4.56
CA PHE A 317 23.63 -20.02 -4.10
C PHE A 317 22.27 -20.03 -3.41
N TRP A 318 21.37 -20.89 -3.86
CA TRP A 318 20.07 -21.12 -3.25
C TRP A 318 20.17 -21.96 -1.97
N GLU A 319 20.73 -23.17 -2.07
CA GLU A 319 20.72 -24.19 -1.00
C GLU A 319 21.67 -23.85 0.15
N ASP A 320 22.85 -23.28 -0.13
CA ASP A 320 23.86 -23.02 0.89
C ASP A 320 23.78 -21.61 1.48
N ILE A 321 23.19 -20.64 0.76
CA ILE A 321 23.24 -19.23 1.14
C ILE A 321 21.83 -18.65 1.36
N THR A 322 20.99 -18.61 0.30
CA THR A 322 19.73 -17.86 0.30
C THR A 322 18.71 -18.49 1.23
N LEU A 323 18.36 -19.74 0.99
CA LEU A 323 17.31 -20.45 1.74
C LEU A 323 17.62 -20.59 3.24
N PRO A 324 18.84 -21.00 3.64
CA PRO A 324 19.15 -21.10 5.08
C PRO A 324 19.12 -19.75 5.81
N CYS A 325 19.55 -18.68 5.15
CA CYS A 325 19.48 -17.34 5.72
C CYS A 325 18.02 -16.89 5.88
N PHE A 326 17.23 -17.05 4.82
CA PHE A 326 15.81 -16.71 4.83
C PHE A 326 15.04 -17.49 5.92
N ALA A 327 15.22 -18.80 6.01
CA ALA A 327 14.55 -19.64 7.00
C ALA A 327 14.84 -19.17 8.43
N ARG A 328 16.11 -18.83 8.73
CA ARG A 328 16.47 -18.28 10.04
C ARG A 328 15.86 -16.90 10.30
N MET A 329 15.76 -16.05 9.27
CA MET A 329 15.08 -14.76 9.39
C MET A 329 13.57 -14.95 9.66
N ALA A 330 12.91 -15.85 8.93
CA ALA A 330 11.52 -16.18 9.16
C ALA A 330 11.28 -16.68 10.59
N GLU A 331 12.11 -17.60 11.10
CA GLU A 331 12.03 -18.08 12.50
C GLU A 331 12.21 -16.96 13.53
N ALA A 332 13.01 -15.93 13.21
CA ALA A 332 13.24 -14.79 14.09
C ALA A 332 12.06 -13.80 14.12
N ILE A 333 11.13 -13.88 13.16
CA ILE A 333 9.90 -13.07 13.18
C ILE A 333 8.93 -13.65 14.21
N ALA A 334 9.14 -13.31 15.49
CA ALA A 334 8.36 -13.80 16.60
C ALA A 334 8.22 -12.72 17.69
N PRO A 335 7.12 -12.72 18.46
CA PRO A 335 6.86 -11.68 19.46
C PRO A 335 7.99 -11.57 20.49
N GLY A 336 8.42 -10.34 20.75
CA GLY A 336 9.48 -10.03 21.70
C GLY A 336 10.92 -10.18 21.15
N VAL A 337 11.10 -10.76 19.98
CA VAL A 337 12.42 -10.84 19.35
C VAL A 337 12.83 -9.45 18.83
N PRO A 338 14.04 -8.96 19.13
CA PRO A 338 14.53 -7.69 18.57
C PRO A 338 14.68 -7.75 17.06
N LEU A 339 14.32 -6.67 16.35
CA LEU A 339 14.52 -6.54 14.90
C LEU A 339 16.00 -6.68 14.52
N GLU A 340 16.91 -6.29 15.43
CA GLU A 340 18.36 -6.47 15.29
C GLU A 340 18.76 -7.91 14.98
N ARG A 341 17.96 -8.89 15.46
CA ARG A 341 18.22 -10.31 15.20
C ARG A 341 18.22 -10.65 13.72
N ILE A 342 17.38 -9.98 12.92
CA ILE A 342 17.36 -10.15 11.45
C ILE A 342 18.69 -9.69 10.85
N ARG A 343 19.23 -8.55 11.30
CA ARG A 343 20.53 -8.03 10.84
C ARG A 343 21.69 -8.98 11.19
N GLU A 344 21.70 -9.50 12.43
CA GLU A 344 22.71 -10.48 12.84
C GLU A 344 22.69 -11.72 11.96
N ILE A 345 21.48 -12.23 11.62
CA ILE A 345 21.32 -13.38 10.72
C ILE A 345 21.85 -13.04 9.33
N GLY A 346 21.55 -11.85 8.80
CA GLY A 346 22.05 -11.38 7.49
C GLY A 346 23.56 -11.22 7.44
N GLY A 347 24.23 -11.08 8.59
CA GLY A 347 25.70 -11.03 8.68
C GLY A 347 26.40 -12.25 8.10
N VAL A 348 25.72 -13.40 8.04
CA VAL A 348 26.24 -14.63 7.45
C VAL A 348 26.67 -14.46 5.97
N PHE A 349 26.06 -13.56 5.23
CA PHE A 349 26.42 -13.31 3.83
C PHE A 349 27.88 -12.86 3.71
N ARG A 350 28.31 -11.97 4.58
CA ARG A 350 29.68 -11.47 4.60
C ARG A 350 30.70 -12.58 4.98
N GLU A 351 30.30 -13.45 5.91
CA GLU A 351 31.13 -14.62 6.30
C GLU A 351 31.30 -15.63 5.16
N GLN A 352 30.26 -15.74 4.30
CA GLN A 352 30.29 -16.61 3.11
C GLN A 352 30.89 -15.93 1.87
N GLY A 353 31.43 -14.71 2.00
CA GLY A 353 32.06 -13.97 0.90
C GLY A 353 31.09 -13.44 -0.15
N VAL A 354 29.83 -13.28 0.18
CA VAL A 354 28.83 -12.66 -0.68
C VAL A 354 28.39 -11.31 -0.10
N GLN A 355 27.85 -10.47 -0.96
CA GLN A 355 27.24 -9.20 -0.59
C GLN A 355 25.72 -9.38 -0.42
N SER A 356 25.04 -8.34 -0.02
CA SER A 356 23.58 -8.30 0.02
C SER A 356 23.07 -6.92 -0.41
N ARG A 357 21.86 -6.86 -0.93
CA ARG A 357 21.13 -5.61 -0.99
C ARG A 357 20.93 -5.06 0.42
N PRO A 358 20.73 -3.73 0.55
CA PRO A 358 20.82 -3.07 1.86
C PRO A 358 19.71 -3.44 2.84
N ILE A 359 18.57 -3.97 2.40
CA ILE A 359 17.42 -4.30 3.26
C ILE A 359 17.31 -5.82 3.39
N HIS A 360 17.14 -6.32 4.62
CA HIS A 360 16.91 -7.72 4.92
C HIS A 360 15.45 -8.01 5.29
N ALA A 361 14.79 -7.04 5.91
CA ALA A 361 13.37 -7.10 6.23
C ALA A 361 12.82 -5.69 6.42
N HIS A 362 11.52 -5.55 6.25
CA HIS A 362 10.82 -4.30 6.57
C HIS A 362 9.37 -4.58 6.98
N GLY A 363 8.80 -3.68 7.78
CA GLY A 363 7.38 -3.70 8.08
C GLY A 363 6.55 -3.39 6.82
N ILE A 364 5.34 -3.91 6.78
CA ILE A 364 4.36 -3.57 5.74
C ILE A 364 3.10 -3.08 6.43
N ASP A 365 2.65 -1.91 6.03
CA ASP A 365 1.36 -1.36 6.42
C ASP A 365 0.66 -0.71 5.21
N LEU A 366 -0.39 0.06 5.46
CA LEU A 366 -1.18 0.72 4.41
C LEU A 366 -0.39 1.79 3.61
N ILE A 367 0.70 2.33 4.14
CA ILE A 367 1.36 3.52 3.60
C ILE A 367 2.84 3.32 3.41
N THR A 368 3.47 2.62 4.30
CA THR A 368 4.91 2.52 4.41
C THR A 368 5.35 1.08 4.54
N ASP A 369 6.57 0.87 4.23
CA ASP A 369 7.25 -0.40 4.35
C ASP A 369 8.24 -0.41 5.55
N GLY A 370 8.07 0.48 6.50
CA GLY A 370 8.91 0.57 7.70
C GLY A 370 8.32 -0.16 8.91
N PRO A 371 9.13 -0.45 9.95
CA PRO A 371 10.55 -0.14 10.04
C PRO A 371 11.40 -1.04 9.14
N HIS A 372 12.51 -0.49 8.62
CA HIS A 372 13.47 -1.23 7.80
C HIS A 372 14.58 -1.82 8.65
N VAL A 373 14.98 -3.03 8.32
CA VAL A 373 16.16 -3.69 8.90
C VAL A 373 17.25 -3.76 7.81
N TYR A 374 18.15 -2.79 7.85
CA TYR A 374 19.26 -2.71 6.90
C TYR A 374 20.40 -3.66 7.27
N THR A 375 21.25 -4.00 6.29
CA THR A 375 22.49 -4.76 6.49
C THR A 375 23.44 -4.09 7.45
N GLU A 376 23.46 -2.76 7.45
CA GLU A 376 24.23 -1.93 8.37
C GLU A 376 23.29 -0.97 9.09
N ARG A 377 23.53 -0.77 10.37
CA ARG A 377 22.72 0.13 11.20
C ARG A 377 22.85 1.57 10.69
N THR A 378 21.73 2.26 10.55
CA THR A 378 21.69 3.68 10.20
C THR A 378 21.30 4.52 11.42
N GLU A 379 21.67 5.81 11.43
CA GLU A 379 21.32 6.73 12.52
C GLU A 379 19.79 6.95 12.66
N ALA A 380 19.04 6.67 11.59
CA ALA A 380 17.57 6.82 11.58
C ALA A 380 16.82 5.63 12.18
N GLU A 381 17.51 4.51 12.45
CA GLU A 381 16.86 3.33 13.02
C GLU A 381 16.62 3.50 14.52
N PRO A 382 15.37 3.25 15.00
CA PRO A 382 15.11 3.18 16.43
C PRO A 382 15.84 1.98 17.04
N PHE A 383 16.56 2.21 18.14
CA PHE A 383 17.47 1.25 18.73
C PHE A 383 16.83 0.01 19.38
N GLU A 384 15.55 0.05 19.73
CA GLU A 384 14.90 -0.97 20.58
C GLU A 384 13.54 -1.41 20.05
N GLN A 385 13.44 -1.66 18.75
CA GLN A 385 12.21 -2.26 18.23
C GLN A 385 12.25 -3.78 18.33
N VAL A 386 11.13 -4.31 18.83
CA VAL A 386 10.88 -5.76 18.87
C VAL A 386 9.66 -6.08 18.02
N PHE A 387 9.58 -7.29 17.51
CA PHE A 387 8.37 -7.78 16.87
C PHE A 387 7.23 -7.83 17.89
N LYS A 388 6.05 -7.37 17.48
CA LYS A 388 4.83 -7.39 18.30
C LYS A 388 3.71 -8.08 17.55
N PRO A 389 2.82 -8.81 18.24
CA PRO A 389 1.63 -9.37 17.61
C PRO A 389 0.84 -8.31 16.84
N GLY A 390 0.37 -8.67 15.65
CA GLY A 390 -0.32 -7.75 14.74
C GLY A 390 0.58 -6.95 13.80
N MET A 391 1.90 -6.99 13.97
CA MET A 391 2.83 -6.46 12.96
C MET A 391 2.85 -7.36 11.72
N VAL A 392 3.10 -6.75 10.56
CA VAL A 392 3.31 -7.44 9.30
C VAL A 392 4.70 -7.09 8.79
N PHE A 393 5.45 -8.09 8.37
CA PHE A 393 6.82 -7.94 7.90
C PHE A 393 7.08 -8.71 6.62
N MET A 394 7.84 -8.10 5.71
CA MET A 394 8.51 -8.76 4.62
C MET A 394 9.91 -9.17 5.10
N ALA A 395 10.27 -10.45 4.98
CA ALA A 395 11.65 -10.90 5.06
C ALA A 395 12.14 -11.11 3.63
N GLU A 396 13.26 -10.46 3.27
CA GLU A 396 13.69 -10.36 1.87
C GLU A 396 15.21 -10.37 1.67
N PRO A 397 15.94 -11.34 2.22
CA PRO A 397 17.37 -11.40 1.96
C PRO A 397 17.65 -11.53 0.46
N ASN A 398 18.53 -10.69 -0.06
CA ASN A 398 18.95 -10.75 -1.45
C ASN A 398 20.48 -10.82 -1.53
N PRO A 399 21.08 -12.00 -1.35
CA PRO A 399 22.51 -12.17 -1.51
C PRO A 399 22.94 -11.92 -2.95
N ILE A 400 24.14 -11.37 -3.10
CA ILE A 400 24.74 -10.98 -4.37
C ILE A 400 26.16 -11.56 -4.42
N THR A 401 26.54 -12.15 -5.55
CA THR A 401 27.92 -12.63 -5.77
C THR A 401 28.95 -11.51 -5.57
N ALA A 402 30.16 -11.85 -5.14
CA ALA A 402 31.21 -10.86 -4.83
C ALA A 402 31.60 -9.97 -6.02
N ASP A 403 31.42 -10.47 -7.24
CA ASP A 403 31.68 -9.74 -8.49
C ASP A 403 30.49 -8.82 -8.89
N GLY A 404 29.36 -8.84 -8.14
CA GLY A 404 28.17 -8.02 -8.40
C GLY A 404 27.38 -8.43 -9.64
N ARG A 405 27.58 -9.63 -10.18
CA ARG A 405 26.94 -10.05 -11.43
C ARG A 405 25.64 -10.82 -11.25
N PHE A 406 25.47 -11.48 -10.11
CA PHE A 406 24.31 -12.32 -9.85
C PHE A 406 23.78 -12.12 -8.44
N GLY A 407 22.47 -12.12 -8.29
CA GLY A 407 21.77 -12.15 -7.02
C GLY A 407 20.53 -13.01 -7.10
N ILE A 408 20.09 -13.54 -5.97
CA ILE A 408 18.80 -14.23 -5.82
C ILE A 408 17.96 -13.47 -4.80
N PHE A 409 16.73 -13.17 -5.17
CA PHE A 409 15.74 -12.61 -4.27
C PHE A 409 14.78 -13.70 -3.81
N LEU A 410 14.70 -13.88 -2.50
CA LEU A 410 13.70 -14.71 -1.85
C LEU A 410 13.01 -13.87 -0.78
N GLY A 411 11.72 -13.73 -0.86
CA GLY A 411 10.99 -12.94 0.11
C GLY A 411 9.55 -13.37 0.26
N HIS A 412 9.06 -13.34 1.49
CA HIS A 412 7.67 -13.62 1.85
C HIS A 412 7.21 -12.69 2.96
N THR A 413 5.90 -12.44 2.98
CA THR A 413 5.26 -11.61 4.00
C THR A 413 4.76 -12.47 5.15
N PHE A 414 5.00 -11.99 6.37
CA PHE A 414 4.66 -12.66 7.61
C PHE A 414 3.82 -11.75 8.52
N ILE A 415 2.78 -12.30 9.12
CA ILE A 415 2.06 -11.70 10.23
C ILE A 415 2.70 -12.21 11.53
N VAL A 416 3.09 -11.30 12.42
CA VAL A 416 3.52 -11.67 13.78
C VAL A 416 2.29 -12.05 14.59
N THR A 417 2.26 -13.29 15.10
CA THR A 417 1.17 -13.82 15.93
C THR A 417 1.53 -13.75 17.44
N GLU A 418 0.64 -14.17 18.32
CA GLU A 418 0.90 -14.24 19.77
C GLU A 418 2.03 -15.21 20.14
N SER A 419 2.33 -16.21 19.29
CA SER A 419 3.28 -17.28 19.62
C SER A 419 4.36 -17.51 18.55
N GLY A 420 4.41 -16.72 17.50
CA GLY A 420 5.36 -16.87 16.40
C GLY A 420 4.96 -16.02 15.20
N HIS A 421 4.85 -16.62 14.03
CA HIS A 421 4.43 -15.95 12.81
C HIS A 421 3.52 -16.82 11.94
N GLU A 422 2.85 -16.17 11.00
CA GLU A 422 2.06 -16.77 9.92
C GLU A 422 2.61 -16.24 8.59
N CYS A 423 3.03 -17.11 7.67
CA CYS A 423 3.31 -16.72 6.29
C CYS A 423 1.97 -16.55 5.55
N VAL A 424 1.77 -15.42 4.86
CA VAL A 424 0.47 -15.06 4.28
C VAL A 424 0.20 -15.67 2.91
N ASP A 425 1.17 -16.34 2.33
CA ASP A 425 1.05 -17.12 1.10
C ASP A 425 1.35 -18.59 1.36
N GLY A 426 0.87 -19.46 0.46
CA GLY A 426 1.00 -20.92 0.57
C GLY A 426 2.08 -21.50 -0.33
N LEU A 427 3.00 -20.70 -0.88
CA LEU A 427 4.07 -21.20 -1.72
C LEU A 427 5.17 -21.88 -0.89
N PRO A 428 5.65 -23.05 -1.32
CA PRO A 428 6.81 -23.66 -0.70
C PRO A 428 8.08 -22.82 -1.00
N TRP A 429 8.99 -22.79 -0.04
CA TRP A 429 10.29 -22.12 -0.21
C TRP A 429 11.25 -23.01 -0.99
N GLU A 430 10.98 -23.18 -2.27
CA GLU A 430 11.68 -24.06 -3.19
C GLU A 430 12.15 -23.30 -4.42
N LEU A 431 13.26 -23.75 -5.01
CA LEU A 431 13.72 -23.25 -6.29
C LEU A 431 12.82 -23.81 -7.40
N ILE A 432 11.95 -22.97 -7.93
CA ILE A 432 10.98 -23.35 -8.96
C ILE A 432 11.71 -23.60 -10.28
N SER A 433 11.43 -24.74 -10.94
CA SER A 433 11.90 -25.03 -12.31
C SER A 433 10.72 -25.35 -13.22
N VAL A 434 10.67 -24.74 -14.41
CA VAL A 434 9.64 -24.91 -15.43
C VAL A 434 10.24 -25.28 -16.78
#